data_b23d3355853dbb10d6bd597be379ebeb
#
_entry.id   b23d3355853dbb10d6bd597be379ebeb
#
_cell.length_a   1.000
_cell.length_b   1.000
_cell.length_c   1.000
_cell.angle_alpha   90.00
_cell.angle_beta   90.00
_cell.angle_gamma   90.00
#
_symmetry.space_group_name_H-M   'P 1'
#
loop_
_entity.id
_entity.type
_entity.pdbx_description
1 polymer ?
#
loop_
_entity_poly.entity_id
_entity_poly.type
_entity_poly.pdbx_seq_one_letter_code
_entity_poly.pdbx_strand_id
1 'polypeptide(L)'
;TNKQIIKFIKQHTGKSGIIYCLSRKKVEELAAILQANDIKAAPYHAGLDSETRSKTQDDFLMEELDIIVATIAFGMGIDKPDVRFVIHYDIPKSLEGYYQETGRAGRDGEEGICVVFYSKKDLNKLEKFMEGKPVAEQDIGRQLLQETEAYAESSVCRRKMLLHYFGEDYP
;
A
#
# COMPACT_ATOMS: atom_id res chain seq x y z
N THR A 1 -14.54 -1.25 5.10
CA THR A 1 -13.05 -1.34 5.01
C THR A 1 -12.38 -0.86 6.29
N ASN A 2 -12.68 0.37 6.81
CA ASN A 2 -12.01 0.90 8.01
C ASN A 2 -12.12 -0.04 9.23
N LYS A 3 -13.30 -0.58 9.51
CA LYS A 3 -13.51 -1.54 10.61
C LYS A 3 -12.68 -2.81 10.46
N GLN A 4 -12.52 -3.28 9.22
CA GLN A 4 -11.70 -4.47 8.91
C GLN A 4 -10.22 -4.19 9.14
N ILE A 5 -9.74 -3.01 8.73
CA ILE A 5 -8.35 -2.57 8.96
C ILE A 5 -8.06 -2.46 10.45
N ILE A 6 -8.94 -1.80 11.21
CA ILE A 6 -8.78 -1.65 12.66
C ILE A 6 -8.75 -3.04 13.34
N LYS A 7 -9.66 -3.93 12.96
CA LYS A 7 -9.69 -5.29 13.48
C LYS A 7 -8.39 -6.05 13.18
N PHE A 8 -7.91 -5.95 11.94
CA PHE A 8 -6.66 -6.58 11.52
C PHE A 8 -5.47 -6.07 12.34
N ILE A 9 -5.34 -4.75 12.48
CA ILE A 9 -4.24 -4.14 13.25
C ILE A 9 -4.29 -4.57 14.72
N LYS A 10 -5.48 -4.60 15.33
CA LYS A 10 -5.65 -5.05 16.72
C LYS A 10 -5.31 -6.53 16.93
N GLN A 11 -5.46 -7.36 15.92
CA GLN A 11 -4.98 -8.74 15.93
C GLN A 11 -3.46 -8.86 15.81
N HIS A 12 -2.79 -7.79 15.36
CA HIS A 12 -1.34 -7.69 15.17
C HIS A 12 -0.74 -6.56 16.02
N THR A 13 -1.25 -6.37 17.25
CA THR A 13 -0.82 -5.31 18.16
C THR A 13 0.70 -5.33 18.37
N GLY A 14 1.32 -4.15 18.30
CA GLY A 14 2.78 -3.99 18.46
C GLY A 14 3.59 -4.41 17.24
N LYS A 15 2.94 -4.77 16.15
CA LYS A 15 3.60 -5.09 14.88
C LYS A 15 3.63 -3.87 13.96
N SER A 16 4.73 -3.71 13.24
CA SER A 16 4.89 -2.63 12.27
C SER A 16 4.15 -2.93 10.97
N GLY A 17 3.44 -1.95 10.47
CA GLY A 17 2.70 -2.06 9.21
C GLY A 17 2.65 -0.77 8.42
N ILE A 18 2.44 -0.90 7.11
CA ILE A 18 2.27 0.19 6.18
C ILE A 18 0.91 0.06 5.50
N ILE A 19 0.16 1.16 5.42
CA ILE A 19 -1.11 1.21 4.72
C ILE A 19 -1.01 2.22 3.59
N TYR A 20 -1.20 1.77 2.36
CA TYR A 20 -1.19 2.63 1.18
C TYR A 20 -2.58 3.07 0.79
N CYS A 21 -2.75 4.37 0.59
CA CYS A 21 -3.97 5.00 0.08
C CYS A 21 -3.66 5.81 -1.18
N LEU A 22 -4.67 5.99 -2.03
CA LEU A 22 -4.50 6.69 -3.31
C LEU A 22 -4.36 8.21 -3.15
N SER A 23 -5.06 8.82 -2.17
CA SER A 23 -5.08 10.27 -1.98
C SER A 23 -4.55 10.71 -0.62
N ARG A 24 -3.94 11.90 -0.59
CA ARG A 24 -3.46 12.55 0.64
C ARG A 24 -4.57 12.72 1.68
N LYS A 25 -5.76 13.13 1.23
CA LYS A 25 -6.94 13.28 2.08
C LYS A 25 -7.29 11.97 2.78
N LYS A 26 -7.33 10.86 2.03
CA LYS A 26 -7.62 9.54 2.61
C LYS A 26 -6.54 9.09 3.59
N VAL A 27 -5.29 9.39 3.32
CA VAL A 27 -4.17 9.12 4.23
C VAL A 27 -4.38 9.81 5.57
N GLU A 28 -4.71 11.09 5.57
CA GLU A 28 -4.93 11.87 6.79
C GLU A 28 -6.18 11.41 7.55
N GLU A 29 -7.28 11.18 6.83
CA GLU A 29 -8.53 10.67 7.42
C GLU A 29 -8.31 9.31 8.11
N LEU A 30 -7.65 8.38 7.43
CA LEU A 30 -7.42 7.05 7.97
C LEU A 30 -6.45 7.09 9.16
N ALA A 31 -5.37 7.85 9.09
CA ALA A 31 -4.45 8.04 10.21
C ALA A 31 -5.17 8.58 11.45
N ALA A 32 -6.05 9.58 11.28
CA ALA A 32 -6.86 10.14 12.36
C ALA A 32 -7.82 9.09 12.97
N ILE A 33 -8.46 8.27 12.14
CA ILE A 33 -9.33 7.18 12.58
C ILE A 33 -8.54 6.14 13.39
N LEU A 34 -7.35 5.78 12.95
CA LEU A 34 -6.50 4.83 13.67
C LEU A 34 -6.05 5.39 15.02
N GLN A 35 -5.63 6.65 15.07
CA GLN A 35 -5.27 7.34 16.30
C GLN A 35 -6.44 7.40 17.29
N ALA A 36 -7.65 7.67 16.80
CA ALA A 36 -8.87 7.65 17.63
C ALA A 36 -9.22 6.27 18.18
N ASN A 37 -8.63 5.20 17.64
CA ASN A 37 -8.76 3.81 18.11
C ASN A 37 -7.53 3.33 18.89
N ASP A 38 -6.75 4.23 19.45
CA ASP A 38 -5.56 3.95 20.25
C ASP A 38 -4.45 3.20 19.50
N ILE A 39 -4.37 3.40 18.18
CA ILE A 39 -3.31 2.85 17.33
C ILE A 39 -2.27 3.94 17.08
N LYS A 40 -0.99 3.62 17.31
CA LYS A 40 0.14 4.51 17.04
C LYS A 40 0.38 4.60 15.54
N ALA A 41 -0.34 5.51 14.89
CA ALA A 41 -0.30 5.71 13.45
C ALA A 41 0.00 7.16 13.11
N ALA A 42 0.65 7.40 11.97
CA ALA A 42 0.88 8.73 11.43
C ALA A 42 0.70 8.75 9.91
N PRO A 43 0.26 9.90 9.35
CA PRO A 43 0.17 10.09 7.92
C PRO A 43 1.55 10.38 7.31
N TYR A 44 1.75 9.96 6.06
CA TYR A 44 2.94 10.28 5.29
C TYR A 44 2.57 10.53 3.82
N HIS A 45 2.81 11.73 3.35
CA HIS A 45 2.64 12.10 1.93
C HIS A 45 3.47 13.32 1.54
N ALA A 46 3.63 13.55 0.26
CA ALA A 46 4.46 14.63 -0.27
C ALA A 46 3.97 16.06 0.05
N GLY A 47 2.75 16.21 0.55
CA GLY A 47 2.20 17.49 0.99
C GLY A 47 2.64 17.93 2.41
N LEU A 48 3.22 17.01 3.17
CA LEU A 48 3.81 17.31 4.48
C LEU A 48 5.18 17.97 4.27
N ASP A 49 5.57 18.85 5.21
CA ASP A 49 6.91 19.43 5.22
C ASP A 49 8.00 18.35 5.44
N SER A 50 9.23 18.69 5.08
CA SER A 50 10.35 17.74 5.14
C SER A 50 10.69 17.31 6.56
N GLU A 51 10.56 18.21 7.53
CA GLU A 51 10.83 17.94 8.94
C GLU A 51 9.83 16.93 9.50
N THR A 52 8.52 17.15 9.26
CA THR A 52 7.46 16.22 9.65
C THR A 52 7.65 14.84 9.01
N ARG A 53 8.00 14.79 7.72
CA ARG A 53 8.26 13.52 7.04
C ARG A 53 9.46 12.79 7.63
N SER A 54 10.55 13.50 7.89
CA SER A 54 11.75 12.90 8.49
C SER A 54 11.47 12.37 9.88
N LYS A 55 10.78 13.17 10.71
CA LYS A 55 10.37 12.74 12.06
C LYS A 55 9.48 11.50 12.02
N THR A 56 8.50 11.46 11.14
CA THR A 56 7.59 10.30 11.00
C THR A 56 8.36 9.03 10.60
N GLN A 57 9.34 9.14 9.69
CA GLN A 57 10.21 8.02 9.34
C GLN A 57 11.03 7.55 10.54
N ASP A 58 11.65 8.46 11.27
CA ASP A 58 12.46 8.14 12.44
C ASP A 58 11.61 7.49 13.54
N ASP A 59 10.44 8.03 13.83
CA ASP A 59 9.50 7.47 14.81
C ASP A 59 9.05 6.04 14.42
N PHE A 60 8.88 5.78 13.14
CA PHE A 60 8.57 4.44 12.65
C PHE A 60 9.74 3.45 12.79
N LEU A 61 10.95 3.88 12.47
CA LEU A 61 12.16 3.08 12.64
C LEU A 61 12.47 2.81 14.11
N MET A 62 12.20 3.76 14.99
CA MET A 62 12.44 3.66 16.44
C MET A 62 11.28 3.01 17.21
N GLU A 63 10.28 2.50 16.51
CA GLU A 63 9.09 1.83 17.08
C GLU A 63 8.21 2.73 17.97
N GLU A 64 8.34 4.04 17.83
CA GLU A 64 7.42 5.02 18.43
C GLU A 64 6.07 5.05 17.69
N LEU A 65 6.08 4.66 16.42
CA LEU A 65 4.90 4.41 15.60
C LEU A 65 4.86 2.95 15.16
N ASP A 66 3.67 2.36 15.20
CA ASP A 66 3.43 1.02 14.68
C ASP A 66 3.00 1.05 13.21
N ILE A 67 2.24 2.06 12.81
CA ILE A 67 1.60 2.14 11.50
C ILE A 67 1.95 3.45 10.81
N ILE A 68 2.35 3.35 9.55
CA ILE A 68 2.40 4.48 8.62
C ILE A 68 1.25 4.35 7.63
N VAL A 69 0.46 5.41 7.49
CA VAL A 69 -0.54 5.53 6.42
C VAL A 69 0.01 6.48 5.37
N ALA A 70 0.21 5.99 4.16
CA ALA A 70 0.97 6.71 3.14
C ALA A 70 0.33 6.68 1.75
N THR A 71 0.71 7.66 0.92
CA THR A 71 0.56 7.55 -0.53
C THR A 71 1.76 6.80 -1.12
N ILE A 72 1.70 6.48 -2.42
CA ILE A 72 2.75 5.74 -3.17
C ILE A 72 4.15 6.37 -3.02
N ALA A 73 4.24 7.68 -2.76
CA ALA A 73 5.54 8.36 -2.58
C ALA A 73 6.31 7.92 -1.33
N PHE A 74 5.66 7.20 -0.40
CA PHE A 74 6.33 6.63 0.75
C PHE A 74 7.11 5.40 0.35
N GLY A 75 8.37 5.38 0.68
CA GLY A 75 9.16 4.18 0.60
C GLY A 75 10.48 4.31 -0.13
N MET A 76 10.79 5.41 -0.75
CA MET A 76 12.15 5.66 -1.20
C MET A 76 13.02 5.96 0.03
N GLY A 77 13.84 4.97 0.44
CA GLY A 77 14.80 5.12 1.53
C GLY A 77 14.37 4.57 2.89
N ILE A 78 13.16 3.97 3.04
CA ILE A 78 12.79 3.30 4.28
C ILE A 78 13.19 1.83 4.22
N ASP A 79 14.17 1.50 5.03
CA ASP A 79 14.65 0.14 5.23
C ASP A 79 14.38 -0.31 6.68
N LYS A 80 13.10 -0.54 6.98
CA LYS A 80 12.68 -1.19 8.23
C LYS A 80 12.49 -2.68 7.94
N PRO A 81 13.37 -3.56 8.42
CA PRO A 81 13.36 -4.97 8.02
C PRO A 81 12.19 -5.76 8.59
N ASP A 82 11.64 -5.36 9.71
CA ASP A 82 10.62 -6.06 10.49
C ASP A 82 9.19 -5.54 10.26
N VAL A 83 8.89 -4.98 9.09
CA VAL A 83 7.52 -4.68 8.68
C VAL A 83 6.75 -6.00 8.52
N ARG A 84 5.68 -6.16 9.32
CA ARG A 84 4.91 -7.42 9.34
C ARG A 84 3.77 -7.45 8.35
N PHE A 85 3.23 -6.31 7.98
CA PHE A 85 2.15 -6.26 7.00
C PHE A 85 2.16 -5.00 6.14
N VAL A 86 1.67 -5.15 4.93
CA VAL A 86 1.38 -4.06 3.99
C VAL A 86 -0.07 -4.19 3.56
N ILE A 87 -0.84 -3.14 3.77
CA ILE A 87 -2.25 -3.06 3.40
C ILE A 87 -2.42 -2.02 2.28
N HIS A 88 -3.07 -2.40 1.19
CA HIS A 88 -3.53 -1.48 0.18
C HIS A 88 -5.02 -1.18 0.42
N TYR A 89 -5.30 0.05 0.87
CA TYR A 89 -6.67 0.54 1.04
C TYR A 89 -7.38 0.70 -0.31
N ASP A 90 -6.64 1.16 -1.29
CA ASP A 90 -7.05 1.26 -2.69
C ASP A 90 -6.22 0.30 -3.54
N ILE A 91 -6.81 -0.23 -4.61
CA ILE A 91 -6.08 -1.06 -5.56
C ILE A 91 -4.93 -0.26 -6.19
N PRO A 92 -3.72 -0.81 -6.31
CA PRO A 92 -2.59 -0.14 -6.93
C PRO A 92 -2.81 0.04 -8.44
N LYS A 93 -2.11 1.01 -9.02
CA LYS A 93 -2.21 1.34 -10.45
C LYS A 93 -1.54 0.32 -11.37
N SER A 94 -0.61 -0.46 -10.83
CA SER A 94 0.15 -1.48 -11.57
C SER A 94 0.63 -2.59 -10.64
N LEU A 95 0.91 -3.77 -11.22
CA LEU A 95 1.51 -4.89 -10.48
C LEU A 95 2.96 -4.60 -10.07
N GLU A 96 3.70 -3.83 -10.85
CA GLU A 96 5.06 -3.40 -10.49
C GLU A 96 5.06 -2.54 -9.23
N GLY A 97 4.19 -1.54 -9.17
CA GLY A 97 4.00 -0.72 -7.97
C GLY A 97 3.57 -1.56 -6.76
N TYR A 98 2.64 -2.46 -6.96
CA TYR A 98 2.20 -3.40 -5.93
C TYR A 98 3.34 -4.27 -5.40
N TYR A 99 4.16 -4.82 -6.27
CA TYR A 99 5.31 -5.63 -5.89
C TYR A 99 6.35 -4.83 -5.10
N GLN A 100 6.67 -3.61 -5.55
CA GLN A 100 7.60 -2.72 -4.82
C GLN A 100 7.08 -2.37 -3.42
N GLU A 101 5.80 -2.11 -3.28
CA GLU A 101 5.17 -1.74 -2.02
C GLU A 101 5.04 -2.94 -1.08
N THR A 102 4.59 -4.09 -1.56
CA THR A 102 4.50 -5.32 -0.78
C THR A 102 5.86 -5.92 -0.42
N GLY A 103 6.86 -5.70 -1.25
CA GLY A 103 8.25 -6.10 -1.01
C GLY A 103 8.91 -5.43 0.20
N ARG A 104 8.21 -4.54 0.90
CA ARG A 104 8.65 -3.95 2.17
C ARG A 104 8.36 -4.82 3.38
N ALA A 105 7.43 -5.77 3.26
CA ALA A 105 7.10 -6.69 4.34
C ALA A 105 8.10 -7.86 4.40
N GLY A 106 8.47 -8.26 5.61
CA GLY A 106 9.23 -9.49 5.84
C GLY A 106 10.67 -9.49 5.33
N ARG A 107 11.34 -8.34 5.24
CA ARG A 107 12.74 -8.25 4.78
C ARG A 107 13.76 -8.88 5.73
N ASP A 108 13.36 -9.14 6.96
CA ASP A 108 14.15 -9.87 7.96
C ASP A 108 14.09 -11.39 7.81
N GLY A 109 13.38 -11.89 6.80
CA GLY A 109 13.15 -13.32 6.56
C GLY A 109 11.98 -13.93 7.33
N GLU A 110 11.32 -13.16 8.17
CA GLU A 110 10.10 -13.57 8.87
C GLU A 110 8.85 -13.35 8.00
N GLU A 111 7.73 -13.94 8.41
CA GLU A 111 6.48 -13.85 7.66
C GLU A 111 5.98 -12.42 7.51
N GLY A 112 5.63 -12.04 6.28
CA GLY A 112 4.97 -10.79 5.94
C GLY A 112 3.58 -11.05 5.35
N ILE A 113 2.59 -10.24 5.75
CA ILE A 113 1.21 -10.34 5.30
C ILE A 113 0.90 -9.17 4.36
N CYS A 114 0.38 -9.45 3.18
CA CYS A 114 -0.05 -8.46 2.22
C CYS A 114 -1.57 -8.56 2.03
N VAL A 115 -2.26 -7.44 2.23
CA VAL A 115 -3.72 -7.34 2.09
C VAL A 115 -4.05 -6.24 1.09
N VAL A 116 -4.93 -6.52 0.15
CA VAL A 116 -5.48 -5.51 -0.76
C VAL A 116 -7.00 -5.49 -0.66
N PHE A 117 -7.57 -4.32 -0.47
CA PHE A 117 -9.01 -4.10 -0.60
C PHE A 117 -9.32 -3.77 -2.05
N TYR A 118 -10.16 -4.55 -2.67
CA TYR A 118 -10.54 -4.43 -4.06
C TYR A 118 -12.02 -4.16 -4.23
N SER A 119 -12.32 -3.21 -5.12
CA SER A 119 -13.68 -2.91 -5.55
C SER A 119 -13.65 -2.41 -7.01
N LYS A 120 -14.59 -2.86 -7.83
CA LYS A 120 -14.74 -2.35 -9.21
C LYS A 120 -14.95 -0.83 -9.27
N LYS A 121 -15.51 -0.24 -8.23
CA LYS A 121 -15.66 1.23 -8.15
C LYS A 121 -14.32 1.96 -8.08
N ASP A 122 -13.29 1.32 -7.55
CA ASP A 122 -11.97 1.92 -7.44
C ASP A 122 -11.26 1.96 -8.81
N LEU A 123 -11.50 0.99 -9.67
CA LEU A 123 -11.01 1.01 -11.06
C LEU A 123 -11.53 2.23 -11.81
N ASN A 124 -12.82 2.54 -11.69
CA ASN A 124 -13.42 3.72 -12.33
C ASN A 124 -12.79 5.03 -11.83
N LYS A 125 -12.39 5.10 -10.55
CA LYS A 125 -11.67 6.25 -10.03
C LYS A 125 -10.27 6.37 -10.65
N LEU A 126 -9.56 5.26 -10.76
CA LEU A 126 -8.22 5.23 -11.36
C LEU A 126 -8.26 5.59 -12.85
N GLU A 127 -9.27 5.14 -13.58
CA GLU A 127 -9.48 5.54 -14.98
C GLU A 127 -9.69 7.05 -15.11
N LYS A 128 -10.46 7.66 -14.22
CA LYS A 128 -10.66 9.12 -14.21
C LYS A 128 -9.37 9.92 -13.97
N PHE A 129 -8.42 9.38 -13.23
CA PHE A 129 -7.10 10.02 -13.06
C PHE A 129 -6.26 10.04 -14.33
N MET A 130 -6.61 9.23 -15.33
CA MET A 130 -5.94 9.21 -16.63
C MET A 130 -6.58 10.17 -17.63
N GLU A 131 -7.79 10.66 -17.35
CA GLU A 131 -8.47 11.66 -18.20
C GLU A 131 -7.61 12.94 -18.29
N GLY A 132 -7.46 13.45 -19.51
CA GLY A 132 -6.64 14.65 -19.79
C GLY A 132 -5.15 14.39 -20.01
N LYS A 133 -4.66 13.17 -19.86
CA LYS A 133 -3.31 12.78 -20.25
C LYS A 133 -3.22 12.50 -21.77
N PRO A 134 -2.00 12.50 -22.36
CA PRO A 134 -1.80 12.05 -23.74
C PRO A 134 -2.39 10.65 -23.96
N VAL A 135 -2.96 10.41 -25.16
CA VAL A 135 -3.65 9.14 -25.49
C VAL A 135 -2.77 7.91 -25.24
N ALA A 136 -1.50 7.98 -25.62
CA ALA A 136 -0.55 6.89 -25.39
C ALA A 136 -0.37 6.55 -23.91
N GLU A 137 -0.36 7.55 -23.02
CA GLU A 137 -0.29 7.33 -21.57
C GLU A 137 -1.59 6.74 -21.02
N GLN A 138 -2.74 7.15 -21.58
CA GLN A 138 -4.04 6.58 -21.19
C GLN A 138 -4.12 5.09 -21.56
N ASP A 139 -3.65 4.70 -22.74
CA ASP A 139 -3.68 3.32 -23.22
C ASP A 139 -2.78 2.42 -22.34
N ILE A 140 -1.57 2.86 -22.05
CA ILE A 140 -0.66 2.15 -21.12
C ILE A 140 -1.29 2.04 -19.74
N GLY A 141 -1.84 3.13 -19.21
CA GLY A 141 -2.49 3.16 -17.90
C GLY A 141 -3.67 2.20 -17.81
N ARG A 142 -4.51 2.10 -18.84
CA ARG A 142 -5.62 1.14 -18.90
C ARG A 142 -5.13 -0.30 -18.94
N GLN A 143 -4.08 -0.59 -19.70
CA GLN A 143 -3.49 -1.93 -19.74
C GLN A 143 -2.99 -2.34 -18.36
N LEU A 144 -2.25 -1.48 -17.67
CA LEU A 144 -1.74 -1.73 -16.32
C LEU A 144 -2.87 -1.96 -15.31
N LEU A 145 -3.98 -1.21 -15.42
CA LEU A 145 -5.16 -1.42 -14.59
C LEU A 145 -5.85 -2.75 -14.87
N GLN A 146 -5.96 -3.15 -16.13
CA GLN A 146 -6.55 -4.44 -16.52
C GLN A 146 -5.73 -5.62 -15.98
N GLU A 147 -4.41 -5.53 -16.01
CA GLU A 147 -3.51 -6.52 -15.42
C GLU A 147 -3.70 -6.61 -13.89
N THR A 148 -3.84 -5.47 -13.23
CA THR A 148 -4.08 -5.41 -11.78
C THR A 148 -5.46 -5.95 -11.41
N GLU A 149 -6.49 -5.66 -12.20
CA GLU A 149 -7.83 -6.22 -12.04
C GLU A 149 -7.82 -7.73 -12.19
N ALA A 150 -7.20 -8.23 -13.26
CA ALA A 150 -7.07 -9.68 -13.49
C ALA A 150 -6.36 -10.38 -12.33
N TYR A 151 -5.33 -9.76 -11.78
CA TYR A 151 -4.65 -10.26 -10.58
C TYR A 151 -5.58 -10.29 -9.36
N ALA A 152 -6.34 -9.22 -9.12
CA ALA A 152 -7.24 -9.11 -7.98
C ALA A 152 -8.40 -10.12 -8.04
N GLU A 153 -8.95 -10.38 -9.22
CA GLU A 153 -10.10 -11.26 -9.44
C GLU A 153 -9.73 -12.73 -9.65
N SER A 154 -8.45 -13.04 -9.87
CA SER A 154 -8.00 -14.39 -10.14
C SER A 154 -8.14 -15.33 -8.93
N SER A 155 -8.45 -16.59 -9.19
CA SER A 155 -8.39 -17.69 -8.23
C SER A 155 -7.02 -18.39 -8.20
N VAL A 156 -6.10 -18.01 -9.09
CA VAL A 156 -4.75 -18.56 -9.14
C VAL A 156 -3.91 -18.04 -7.97
N CYS A 157 -2.92 -18.83 -7.54
CA CYS A 157 -1.97 -18.42 -6.49
C CYS A 157 -1.35 -17.06 -6.83
N ARG A 158 -1.47 -16.10 -5.93
CA ARG A 158 -0.99 -14.72 -6.09
C ARG A 158 0.51 -14.66 -6.37
N ARG A 159 1.30 -15.48 -5.66
CA ARG A 159 2.75 -15.56 -5.87
C ARG A 159 3.07 -16.05 -7.27
N LYS A 160 2.38 -17.09 -7.74
CA LYS A 160 2.56 -17.62 -9.08
C LYS A 160 2.28 -16.57 -10.16
N MET A 161 1.21 -15.79 -9.99
CA MET A 161 0.88 -14.71 -10.92
C MET A 161 1.93 -13.61 -10.96
N LEU A 162 2.42 -13.17 -9.79
CA LEU A 162 3.45 -12.15 -9.73
C LEU A 162 4.76 -12.62 -10.35
N LEU A 163 5.22 -13.82 -10.02
CA LEU A 163 6.43 -14.39 -10.61
C LEU A 163 6.33 -14.52 -12.12
N HIS A 164 5.19 -15.04 -12.60
CA HIS A 164 4.94 -15.14 -14.04
C HIS A 164 4.93 -13.76 -14.72
N TYR A 165 4.34 -12.75 -14.09
CA TYR A 165 4.35 -11.37 -14.60
C TYR A 165 5.77 -10.83 -14.79
N PHE A 166 6.71 -11.18 -13.91
CA PHE A 166 8.12 -10.82 -14.01
C PHE A 166 8.97 -11.81 -14.81
N GLY A 167 8.34 -12.79 -15.47
CA GLY A 167 9.02 -13.74 -16.34
C GLY A 167 9.67 -14.91 -15.62
N GLU A 168 9.28 -15.16 -14.36
CA GLU A 168 9.74 -16.31 -13.58
C GLU A 168 8.70 -17.42 -13.53
N ASP A 169 9.14 -18.67 -13.68
CA ASP A 169 8.30 -19.83 -13.47
C ASP A 169 8.29 -20.23 -11.99
N TYR A 170 7.10 -20.46 -11.48
CA TYR A 170 6.89 -20.98 -10.12
C TYR A 170 6.25 -22.37 -10.20
N PRO A 171 6.90 -23.40 -9.66
CA PRO A 171 6.42 -24.79 -9.74
C PRO A 171 5.11 -25.03 -8.98
#